data_6285094edfa9e95d40ae5e7c617bc97f
#
_entry.id   6285094edfa9e95d40ae5e7c617bc97f
#
_cell.length_a   1.000
_cell.length_b   1.000
_cell.length_c   1.000
_cell.angle_alpha   90.00
_cell.angle_beta   90.00
_cell.angle_gamma   90.00
#
_symmetry.space_group_name_H-M   'P 1'
#
loop_
_entity.id
_entity.type
_entity.pdbx_description
1 polymer ?
#
loop_
_entity_poly.entity_id
_entity_poly.type
_entity_poly.pdbx_seq_one_letter_code
_entity_poly.pdbx_strand_id
1 'polypeptide(L)'
;MQLKWLEDFVELVRTRSFTRAAENRFVTHPAFGRRIRSLEEWVGTRLIARTKPLELTAAGTVFLDAASNALDILHGARTQLQEASPVLENNLRIATGRTLSATFFPDWYDETVARAGFFTATVSTGSAEEAILQLTAGDADMLIVYSSPHTRLLIDRDRFDWLSVAREVLVPVSAFDARGTVRYRLPAGQAPVPWLAFARTLT
;
A
#
# COMPACT_ATOMS: atom_id res chain seq x y z
N MET A 1 17.89 16.13 -7.08
CA MET A 1 17.41 14.74 -7.09
C MET A 1 16.52 14.52 -5.87
N GLN A 2 15.48 13.70 -5.97
CA GLN A 2 14.58 13.31 -4.88
C GLN A 2 14.57 11.80 -4.76
N LEU A 3 14.52 11.26 -3.53
CA LEU A 3 14.55 9.81 -3.27
C LEU A 3 13.46 9.05 -4.03
N LYS A 4 12.25 9.62 -4.08
CA LYS A 4 11.12 9.06 -4.84
C LYS A 4 11.39 8.84 -6.33
N TRP A 5 12.35 9.56 -6.94
CA TRP A 5 12.71 9.33 -8.34
C TRP A 5 13.53 8.05 -8.52
N LEU A 6 14.39 7.72 -7.54
CA LEU A 6 15.12 6.45 -7.53
C LEU A 6 14.15 5.27 -7.35
N GLU A 7 13.23 5.39 -6.41
CA GLU A 7 12.19 4.39 -6.17
C GLU A 7 11.31 4.19 -7.42
N ASP A 8 10.89 5.28 -8.06
CA ASP A 8 10.10 5.23 -9.30
C ASP A 8 10.88 4.56 -10.44
N PHE A 9 12.18 4.80 -10.54
CA PHE A 9 13.04 4.19 -11.55
C PHE A 9 13.21 2.67 -11.32
N VAL A 10 13.51 2.25 -10.10
CA VAL A 10 13.62 0.84 -9.72
C VAL A 10 12.29 0.10 -10.00
N GLU A 11 11.16 0.72 -9.62
CA GLU A 11 9.84 0.16 -9.88
C GLU A 11 9.52 0.06 -11.38
N LEU A 12 9.93 1.03 -12.18
CA LEU A 12 9.78 0.98 -13.64
C LEU A 12 10.55 -0.18 -14.25
N VAL A 13 11.77 -0.40 -13.78
CA VAL A 13 12.60 -1.52 -14.25
C VAL A 13 11.97 -2.86 -13.86
N ARG A 14 11.48 -2.99 -12.64
CA ARG A 14 10.82 -4.20 -12.12
C ARG A 14 9.57 -4.55 -12.93
N THR A 15 8.73 -3.58 -13.19
CA THR A 15 7.44 -3.80 -13.88
C THR A 15 7.55 -3.83 -15.39
N ARG A 16 8.62 -3.27 -15.97
CA ARG A 16 8.82 -3.04 -17.40
C ARG A 16 7.63 -2.34 -18.08
N SER A 17 6.88 -1.55 -17.33
CA SER A 17 5.67 -0.89 -17.79
C SER A 17 5.46 0.43 -17.05
N PHE A 18 5.42 1.56 -17.78
CA PHE A 18 5.11 2.86 -17.21
C PHE A 18 3.74 2.90 -16.52
N THR A 19 2.75 2.24 -17.09
CA THR A 19 1.40 2.19 -16.53
C THR A 19 1.40 1.45 -15.21
N ARG A 20 1.95 0.22 -15.17
CA ARG A 20 2.02 -0.57 -13.95
C ARG A 20 2.88 0.09 -12.88
N ALA A 21 4.02 0.67 -13.26
CA ALA A 21 4.86 1.39 -12.32
C ALA A 21 4.15 2.59 -11.72
N ALA A 22 3.43 3.38 -12.53
CA ALA A 22 2.64 4.51 -12.05
C ALA A 22 1.53 4.07 -11.09
N GLU A 23 0.81 2.99 -11.42
CA GLU A 23 -0.20 2.38 -10.54
C GLU A 23 0.42 1.92 -9.21
N ASN A 24 1.53 1.17 -9.24
CA ASN A 24 2.21 0.67 -8.04
C ASN A 24 2.80 1.81 -7.18
N ARG A 25 3.11 2.95 -7.79
CA ARG A 25 3.61 4.15 -7.10
C ARG A 25 2.49 5.16 -6.78
N PHE A 26 1.23 4.80 -7.03
CA PHE A 26 0.03 5.61 -6.75
C PHE A 26 0.09 7.03 -7.30
N VAL A 27 0.59 7.14 -8.53
CA VAL A 27 0.67 8.40 -9.26
C VAL A 27 0.07 8.27 -10.65
N THR A 28 -0.35 9.38 -11.23
CA THR A 28 -0.82 9.38 -12.62
C THR A 28 0.33 9.09 -13.59
N HIS A 29 0.06 8.37 -14.68
CA HIS A 29 1.05 8.08 -15.71
C HIS A 29 1.83 9.31 -16.21
N PRO A 30 1.21 10.49 -16.46
CA PRO A 30 1.95 11.70 -16.82
C PRO A 30 2.89 12.20 -15.71
N ALA A 31 2.47 12.11 -14.45
CA ALA A 31 3.30 12.52 -13.32
C ALA A 31 4.50 11.60 -13.15
N PHE A 32 4.29 10.28 -13.26
CA PHE A 32 5.35 9.29 -13.23
C PHE A 32 6.38 9.52 -14.36
N GLY A 33 5.90 9.69 -15.58
CA GLY A 33 6.77 9.98 -16.72
C GLY A 33 7.60 11.27 -16.57
N ARG A 34 7.03 12.31 -15.93
CA ARG A 34 7.81 13.52 -15.59
C ARG A 34 8.91 13.24 -14.59
N ARG A 35 8.66 12.43 -13.54
CA ARG A 35 9.67 12.09 -12.53
C ARG A 35 10.83 11.31 -13.12
N ILE A 36 10.56 10.33 -13.99
CA ILE A 36 11.61 9.59 -14.70
C ILE A 36 12.42 10.53 -15.58
N ARG A 37 11.77 11.44 -16.31
CA ARG A 37 12.47 12.42 -17.13
C ARG A 37 13.35 13.35 -16.29
N SER A 38 12.86 13.85 -15.15
CA SER A 38 13.64 14.67 -14.24
C SER A 38 14.84 13.92 -13.67
N LEU A 39 14.72 12.61 -13.47
CA LEU A 39 15.85 11.77 -13.07
C LEU A 39 16.89 11.67 -14.18
N GLU A 40 16.48 11.40 -15.42
CA GLU A 40 17.36 11.33 -16.58
C GLU A 40 18.07 12.69 -16.85
N GLU A 41 17.37 13.80 -16.67
CA GLU A 41 17.92 15.15 -16.75
C GLU A 41 18.98 15.39 -15.67
N TRP A 42 18.73 14.93 -14.44
CA TRP A 42 19.69 15.04 -13.33
C TRP A 42 20.92 14.16 -13.55
N VAL A 43 20.75 12.94 -14.10
CA VAL A 43 21.87 12.04 -14.45
C VAL A 43 22.63 12.54 -15.67
N GLY A 44 22.00 13.35 -16.52
CA GLY A 44 22.59 13.88 -17.75
C GLY A 44 22.55 12.94 -18.94
N THR A 45 21.88 11.78 -18.79
CA THR A 45 21.72 10.79 -19.88
C THR A 45 20.45 10.01 -19.73
N ARG A 46 20.01 9.36 -20.81
CA ARG A 46 18.84 8.46 -20.76
C ARG A 46 19.18 7.15 -20.08
N LEU A 47 18.28 6.75 -19.21
CA LEU A 47 18.35 5.47 -18.50
C LEU A 47 17.44 4.43 -19.16
N ILE A 48 16.36 4.88 -19.82
CA ILE A 48 15.38 4.03 -20.49
C ILE A 48 15.51 4.19 -22.00
N ALA A 49 15.62 3.07 -22.70
CA ALA A 49 15.60 3.04 -24.17
C ALA A 49 14.18 3.31 -24.68
N ARG A 50 14.07 3.93 -25.87
CA ARG A 50 12.78 4.17 -26.54
C ARG A 50 12.31 2.95 -27.34
N THR A 51 12.46 1.75 -26.76
CA THR A 51 12.10 0.48 -27.39
C THR A 51 10.79 -0.07 -26.82
N LYS A 52 10.17 -0.97 -27.57
CA LYS A 52 9.09 -1.82 -27.08
C LYS A 52 9.52 -3.27 -27.34
N PRO A 53 9.67 -4.09 -26.31
CA PRO A 53 9.44 -3.84 -24.87
C PRO A 53 10.38 -2.79 -24.26
N LEU A 54 10.04 -2.27 -23.08
CA LEU A 54 10.84 -1.32 -22.32
C LEU A 54 12.16 -1.99 -21.91
N GLU A 55 13.27 -1.36 -22.26
CA GLU A 55 14.61 -1.82 -21.97
C GLU A 55 15.45 -0.70 -21.34
N LEU A 56 16.44 -1.09 -20.55
CA LEU A 56 17.43 -0.16 -20.02
C LEU A 56 18.47 0.19 -21.09
N THR A 57 19.00 1.40 -21.02
CA THR A 57 20.26 1.73 -21.69
C THR A 57 21.44 1.13 -20.93
N ALA A 58 22.64 1.14 -21.50
CA ALA A 58 23.86 0.77 -20.77
C ALA A 58 24.04 1.63 -19.52
N ALA A 59 23.76 2.94 -19.61
CA ALA A 59 23.74 3.85 -18.47
C ALA A 59 22.65 3.48 -17.45
N GLY A 60 21.48 3.07 -17.94
CA GLY A 60 20.36 2.62 -17.09
C GLY A 60 20.71 1.38 -16.27
N THR A 61 21.44 0.44 -16.86
CA THR A 61 21.89 -0.78 -16.14
C THR A 61 22.86 -0.42 -15.02
N VAL A 62 23.86 0.41 -15.30
CA VAL A 62 24.82 0.88 -14.29
C VAL A 62 24.11 1.69 -13.19
N PHE A 63 23.18 2.55 -13.60
CA PHE A 63 22.45 3.39 -12.66
C PHE A 63 21.46 2.60 -11.79
N LEU A 64 20.91 1.47 -12.28
CA LEU A 64 20.03 0.61 -11.51
C LEU A 64 20.72 0.05 -10.26
N ASP A 65 21.92 -0.49 -10.44
CA ASP A 65 22.71 -1.03 -9.33
C ASP A 65 23.02 0.05 -8.29
N ALA A 66 23.43 1.24 -8.75
CA ALA A 66 23.69 2.36 -7.87
C ALA A 66 22.44 2.86 -7.14
N ALA A 67 21.31 2.94 -7.85
CA ALA A 67 20.03 3.38 -7.27
C ALA A 67 19.50 2.40 -6.23
N SER A 68 19.55 1.10 -6.52
CA SER A 68 19.14 0.05 -5.59
C SER A 68 20.00 0.06 -4.32
N ASN A 69 21.32 0.08 -4.46
CA ASN A 69 22.24 0.15 -3.33
C ASN A 69 22.02 1.42 -2.47
N ALA A 70 21.80 2.57 -3.11
CA ALA A 70 21.54 3.82 -2.39
C ALA A 70 20.22 3.75 -1.58
N LEU A 71 19.17 3.17 -2.15
CA LEU A 71 17.90 2.94 -1.46
C LEU A 71 18.09 1.98 -0.28
N ASP A 72 18.80 0.88 -0.46
CA ASP A 72 19.05 -0.10 0.60
C ASP A 72 19.88 0.50 1.75
N ILE A 73 20.91 1.29 1.44
CA ILE A 73 21.73 1.98 2.45
C ILE A 73 20.88 2.98 3.23
N LEU A 74 20.06 3.80 2.56
CA LEU A 74 19.23 4.80 3.22
C LEU A 74 18.12 4.17 4.07
N HIS A 75 17.48 3.12 3.57
CA HIS A 75 16.47 2.38 4.32
C HIS A 75 17.10 1.66 5.51
N GLY A 76 18.27 1.01 5.32
CA GLY A 76 19.01 0.36 6.41
C GLY A 76 19.45 1.34 7.50
N ALA A 77 20.02 2.49 7.11
CA ALA A 77 20.41 3.54 8.06
C ALA A 77 19.19 4.09 8.83
N ARG A 78 18.06 4.28 8.14
CA ARG A 78 16.81 4.69 8.77
C ARG A 78 16.33 3.68 9.81
N THR A 79 16.34 2.39 9.47
CA THR A 79 15.98 1.31 10.39
C THR A 79 16.90 1.29 11.61
N GLN A 80 18.21 1.35 11.40
CA GLN A 80 19.19 1.39 12.51
C GLN A 80 18.99 2.59 13.44
N LEU A 81 18.74 3.78 12.89
CA LEU A 81 18.46 4.98 13.68
C LEU A 81 17.15 4.90 14.45
N GLN A 82 16.16 4.21 13.90
CA GLN A 82 14.89 3.95 14.57
C GLN A 82 15.06 2.92 15.70
N GLU A 83 15.84 1.87 15.48
CA GLU A 83 16.19 0.88 16.49
C GLU A 83 17.06 1.44 17.61
N ALA A 84 17.97 2.38 17.32
CA ALA A 84 18.84 3.02 18.30
C ALA A 84 18.16 4.09 19.16
N SER A 85 16.89 4.41 18.92
CA SER A 85 16.15 5.41 19.69
C SER A 85 15.46 4.77 20.89
N PRO A 86 15.83 5.06 22.14
CA PRO A 86 15.26 4.43 23.34
C PRO A 86 13.74 4.63 23.48
N VAL A 87 13.20 5.65 22.81
CA VAL A 87 11.75 5.93 22.78
C VAL A 87 11.00 5.03 21.79
N LEU A 88 11.72 4.30 20.92
CA LEU A 88 11.15 3.53 19.82
C LEU A 88 11.41 2.02 19.93
N GLU A 89 12.19 1.57 20.93
CA GLU A 89 12.56 0.16 21.09
C GLU A 89 11.35 -0.81 21.20
N ASN A 90 10.14 -0.28 21.48
CA ASN A 90 8.90 -1.04 21.56
C ASN A 90 7.73 -0.34 20.89
N ASN A 91 7.96 0.47 19.85
CA ASN A 91 6.88 1.14 19.15
C ASN A 91 6.64 0.54 17.77
N LEU A 92 5.50 -0.12 17.61
CA LEU A 92 5.04 -0.69 16.33
C LEU A 92 4.24 0.37 15.56
N ARG A 93 4.73 0.76 14.38
CA ARG A 93 4.03 1.70 13.50
C ARG A 93 3.10 0.92 12.56
N ILE A 94 1.80 1.17 12.70
CA ILE A 94 0.77 0.42 11.99
C ILE A 94 0.03 1.35 11.04
N ALA A 95 -0.04 0.99 9.78
CA ALA A 95 -0.88 1.65 8.79
C ALA A 95 -2.15 0.82 8.55
N THR A 96 -3.32 1.45 8.57
CA THR A 96 -4.59 0.73 8.41
C THR A 96 -5.73 1.64 7.92
N GLY A 97 -6.87 1.04 7.58
CA GLY A 97 -8.10 1.76 7.29
C GLY A 97 -8.82 2.23 8.56
N ARG A 98 -9.60 3.32 8.46
CA ARG A 98 -10.35 3.89 9.59
C ARG A 98 -11.26 2.88 10.30
N THR A 99 -11.91 2.01 9.55
CA THR A 99 -12.80 0.99 10.14
C THR A 99 -12.00 0.02 11.00
N LEU A 100 -10.92 -0.54 10.45
CA LEU A 100 -10.08 -1.52 11.15
C LEU A 100 -9.38 -0.92 12.37
N SER A 101 -9.00 0.36 12.32
CA SER A 101 -8.43 1.04 13.48
C SER A 101 -9.41 1.20 14.65
N ALA A 102 -10.72 1.24 14.36
CA ALA A 102 -11.75 1.40 15.38
C ALA A 102 -12.40 0.08 15.84
N THR A 103 -12.47 -0.93 14.97
CA THR A 103 -13.22 -2.17 15.23
C THR A 103 -12.36 -3.40 15.49
N PHE A 104 -11.19 -3.47 14.87
CA PHE A 104 -10.30 -4.63 14.96
C PHE A 104 -9.07 -4.35 15.85
N PHE A 105 -8.43 -3.21 15.62
CA PHE A 105 -7.15 -2.90 16.26
C PHE A 105 -7.19 -2.90 17.80
N PRO A 106 -8.19 -2.33 18.48
CA PRO A 106 -8.20 -2.30 19.95
C PRO A 106 -8.17 -3.69 20.56
N ASP A 107 -9.07 -4.58 20.13
CA ASP A 107 -9.16 -5.94 20.66
C ASP A 107 -7.89 -6.76 20.34
N TRP A 108 -7.39 -6.62 19.11
CA TRP A 108 -6.14 -7.25 18.68
C TRP A 108 -4.93 -6.77 19.50
N TYR A 109 -4.87 -5.46 19.79
CA TYR A 109 -3.80 -4.89 20.60
C TYR A 109 -3.82 -5.44 22.03
N ASP A 110 -4.98 -5.43 22.67
CA ASP A 110 -5.15 -5.94 24.03
C ASP A 110 -4.78 -7.44 24.12
N GLU A 111 -5.21 -8.26 23.18
CA GLU A 111 -4.84 -9.66 23.10
C GLU A 111 -3.33 -9.84 22.87
N THR A 112 -2.73 -9.02 22.03
CA THR A 112 -1.30 -9.10 21.70
C THR A 112 -0.46 -8.71 22.91
N VAL A 113 -0.81 -7.63 23.61
CA VAL A 113 -0.14 -7.21 24.84
C VAL A 113 -0.25 -8.29 25.92
N ALA A 114 -1.40 -8.93 26.06
CA ALA A 114 -1.60 -10.01 27.03
C ALA A 114 -0.72 -11.24 26.76
N ARG A 115 -0.38 -11.50 25.49
CA ARG A 115 0.43 -12.67 25.07
C ARG A 115 1.92 -12.39 24.95
N ALA A 116 2.26 -11.25 24.39
CA ALA A 116 3.64 -10.91 24.01
C ALA A 116 4.31 -9.88 24.94
N GLY A 117 3.55 -9.30 25.87
CA GLY A 117 4.02 -8.22 26.73
C GLY A 117 3.72 -6.84 26.13
N PHE A 118 3.95 -5.80 26.94
CA PHE A 118 3.63 -4.42 26.59
C PHE A 118 4.53 -3.90 25.47
N PHE A 119 3.92 -3.25 24.48
CA PHE A 119 4.58 -2.44 23.46
C PHE A 119 3.74 -1.21 23.17
N THR A 120 4.35 -0.15 22.68
CA THR A 120 3.62 1.01 22.16
C THR A 120 3.24 0.80 20.70
N ALA A 121 2.10 1.37 20.29
CA ALA A 121 1.70 1.33 18.89
C ALA A 121 1.32 2.73 18.40
N THR A 122 1.85 3.09 17.23
CA THR A 122 1.44 4.29 16.51
C THR A 122 0.59 3.88 15.32
N VAL A 123 -0.69 4.26 15.32
CA VAL A 123 -1.63 3.89 14.27
C VAL A 123 -1.89 5.07 13.35
N SER A 124 -1.53 4.93 12.08
CA SER A 124 -1.89 5.86 11.02
C SER A 124 -3.08 5.32 10.23
N THR A 125 -4.04 6.20 9.92
CA THR A 125 -5.26 5.80 9.20
C THR A 125 -5.39 6.53 7.88
N GLY A 126 -5.74 5.79 6.82
CA GLY A 126 -5.90 6.33 5.48
C GLY A 126 -6.66 5.39 4.56
N SER A 127 -6.57 5.65 3.26
CA SER A 127 -7.00 4.70 2.24
C SER A 127 -6.07 3.47 2.22
N ALA A 128 -6.49 2.39 1.56
CA ALA A 128 -5.64 1.21 1.42
C ALA A 128 -4.36 1.54 0.63
N GLU A 129 -4.46 2.41 -0.37
CA GLU A 129 -3.33 2.87 -1.17
C GLU A 129 -2.32 3.66 -0.33
N GLU A 130 -2.81 4.60 0.50
CA GLU A 130 -1.95 5.39 1.40
C GLU A 130 -1.25 4.51 2.43
N ALA A 131 -1.97 3.53 2.99
CA ALA A 131 -1.42 2.59 3.95
C ALA A 131 -0.33 1.67 3.33
N ILE A 132 -0.54 1.21 2.09
CA ILE A 132 0.46 0.45 1.33
C ILE A 132 1.70 1.32 1.04
N LEU A 133 1.51 2.59 0.69
CA LEU A 133 2.63 3.51 0.49
C LEU A 133 3.46 3.69 1.76
N GLN A 134 2.82 3.85 2.91
CA GLN A 134 3.53 3.96 4.19
C GLN A 134 4.36 2.71 4.50
N LEU A 135 3.79 1.51 4.29
CA LEU A 135 4.53 0.25 4.46
C LEU A 135 5.72 0.16 3.50
N THR A 136 5.50 0.44 2.21
CA THR A 136 6.55 0.31 1.19
C THR A 136 7.65 1.36 1.31
N ALA A 137 7.32 2.54 1.83
CA ALA A 137 8.28 3.61 2.15
C ALA A 137 9.02 3.38 3.48
N GLY A 138 8.63 2.37 4.27
CA GLY A 138 9.17 2.14 5.61
C GLY A 138 8.68 3.16 6.65
N ASP A 139 7.57 3.86 6.38
CA ASP A 139 6.91 4.75 7.35
C ASP A 139 6.00 3.97 8.31
N ALA A 140 5.63 2.75 7.96
CA ALA A 140 4.95 1.78 8.80
C ALA A 140 5.70 0.44 8.80
N ASP A 141 5.64 -0.27 9.93
CA ASP A 141 6.24 -1.59 10.11
C ASP A 141 5.23 -2.69 9.79
N MET A 142 3.94 -2.40 9.98
CA MET A 142 2.85 -3.32 9.75
C MET A 142 1.68 -2.65 9.03
N LEU A 143 1.03 -3.41 8.18
CA LEU A 143 -0.18 -3.03 7.46
C LEU A 143 -1.33 -3.95 7.85
N ILE A 144 -2.45 -3.38 8.27
CA ILE A 144 -3.69 -4.14 8.51
C ILE A 144 -4.73 -3.68 7.50
N VAL A 145 -5.15 -4.57 6.61
CA VAL A 145 -6.09 -4.24 5.52
C VAL A 145 -7.07 -5.37 5.27
N TYR A 146 -8.23 -5.01 4.77
CA TYR A 146 -9.12 -5.98 4.15
C TYR A 146 -8.54 -6.47 2.83
N SER A 147 -8.63 -7.77 2.64
CA SER A 147 -8.29 -8.40 1.37
C SER A 147 -9.41 -9.32 0.91
N SER A 148 -9.63 -9.40 -0.40
CA SER A 148 -10.58 -10.34 -0.97
C SER A 148 -9.99 -10.95 -2.24
N PRO A 149 -10.50 -12.11 -2.70
CA PRO A 149 -10.08 -12.71 -3.96
C PRO A 149 -10.27 -11.77 -5.17
N HIS A 150 -11.17 -10.77 -5.03
CA HIS A 150 -11.52 -9.82 -6.09
C HIS A 150 -10.80 -8.47 -5.96
N THR A 151 -10.10 -8.23 -4.85
CA THR A 151 -9.35 -6.99 -4.60
C THR A 151 -7.86 -7.29 -4.61
N ARG A 152 -7.20 -6.84 -5.66
CA ARG A 152 -5.74 -7.02 -5.77
C ARG A 152 -5.05 -5.94 -4.97
N LEU A 153 -4.46 -6.31 -3.84
CA LEU A 153 -3.53 -5.43 -3.13
C LEU A 153 -2.22 -5.39 -3.92
N LEU A 154 -1.77 -4.18 -4.27
CA LEU A 154 -0.52 -3.95 -4.99
C LEU A 154 0.68 -3.96 -4.02
N ILE A 155 0.84 -5.07 -3.30
CA ILE A 155 1.96 -5.30 -2.38
C ILE A 155 2.88 -6.34 -3.00
N ASP A 156 4.17 -6.07 -2.96
CA ASP A 156 5.20 -7.01 -3.38
C ASP A 156 5.31 -8.15 -2.37
N ARG A 157 4.86 -9.34 -2.76
CA ARG A 157 4.83 -10.51 -1.90
C ARG A 157 6.20 -11.13 -1.65
N ASP A 158 7.18 -10.78 -2.45
CA ASP A 158 8.56 -11.24 -2.27
C ASP A 158 9.32 -10.38 -1.25
N ARG A 159 8.74 -9.21 -0.92
CA ARG A 159 9.32 -8.23 0.00
C ARG A 159 8.67 -8.22 1.38
N PHE A 160 7.43 -8.66 1.49
CA PHE A 160 6.64 -8.59 2.72
C PHE A 160 5.99 -9.93 3.02
N ASP A 161 6.14 -10.38 4.27
CA ASP A 161 5.36 -11.48 4.80
C ASP A 161 3.92 -11.05 5.06
N TRP A 162 2.99 -11.97 4.95
CA TRP A 162 1.58 -11.69 5.20
C TRP A 162 0.87 -12.83 5.90
N LEU A 163 -0.07 -12.47 6.76
CA LEU A 163 -0.86 -13.39 7.55
C LEU A 163 -2.34 -13.01 7.49
N SER A 164 -3.22 -14.00 7.34
CA SER A 164 -4.66 -13.80 7.52
C SER A 164 -4.99 -13.92 8.99
N VAL A 165 -5.36 -12.80 9.62
CA VAL A 165 -5.62 -12.74 11.07
C VAL A 165 -7.09 -12.94 11.42
N ALA A 166 -8.02 -12.61 10.51
CA ALA A 166 -9.46 -12.78 10.70
C ALA A 166 -10.16 -12.95 9.35
N ARG A 167 -11.39 -13.42 9.39
CA ARG A 167 -12.27 -13.48 8.23
C ARG A 167 -13.60 -12.80 8.57
N GLU A 168 -14.00 -11.87 7.72
CA GLU A 168 -15.27 -11.19 7.80
C GLU A 168 -16.15 -11.50 6.59
N VAL A 169 -17.45 -11.39 6.78
CA VAL A 169 -18.43 -11.57 5.70
C VAL A 169 -19.17 -10.26 5.50
N LEU A 170 -19.09 -9.74 4.29
CA LEU A 170 -19.88 -8.58 3.91
C LEU A 170 -21.35 -9.02 3.73
N VAL A 171 -22.24 -8.45 4.54
CA VAL A 171 -23.66 -8.74 4.49
C VAL A 171 -24.45 -7.50 4.06
N PRO A 172 -25.49 -7.66 3.25
CA PRO A 172 -26.40 -6.58 2.93
C PRO A 172 -27.22 -6.21 4.16
N VAL A 173 -27.44 -4.91 4.38
CA VAL A 173 -28.31 -4.41 5.44
C VAL A 173 -29.48 -3.64 4.85
N SER A 174 -30.62 -3.67 5.52
CA SER A 174 -31.82 -2.94 5.12
C SER A 174 -32.42 -2.21 6.32
N ALA A 175 -32.91 -1.00 6.09
CA ALA A 175 -33.68 -0.28 7.10
C ALA A 175 -34.99 -1.02 7.42
N PHE A 176 -35.54 -0.74 8.60
CA PHE A 176 -36.90 -1.15 8.98
C PHE A 176 -37.91 -0.20 8.37
N ASP A 177 -39.09 -0.71 8.11
CA ASP A 177 -40.27 0.12 7.80
C ASP A 177 -40.92 0.67 9.08
N ALA A 178 -41.97 1.45 8.90
CA ALA A 178 -42.74 2.06 10.06
C ALA A 178 -43.39 1.02 11.00
N ARG A 179 -43.45 -0.26 10.58
CA ARG A 179 -44.01 -1.37 11.36
C ARG A 179 -42.91 -2.23 12.01
N GLY A 180 -41.66 -1.83 11.92
CA GLY A 180 -40.51 -2.59 12.46
C GLY A 180 -40.17 -3.85 11.64
N THR A 181 -40.64 -3.95 10.40
CA THR A 181 -40.35 -5.06 9.50
C THR A 181 -39.20 -4.66 8.56
N VAL A 182 -38.32 -5.60 8.22
CA VAL A 182 -37.24 -5.39 7.26
C VAL A 182 -37.81 -4.92 5.93
N ARG A 183 -37.43 -3.72 5.49
CA ARG A 183 -37.96 -3.07 4.29
C ARG A 183 -37.66 -3.85 3.00
N TYR A 184 -36.49 -4.44 2.93
CA TYR A 184 -36.05 -5.25 1.78
C TYR A 184 -35.51 -6.59 2.27
N ARG A 185 -35.94 -7.71 1.66
CA ARG A 185 -35.49 -9.06 1.97
C ARG A 185 -34.76 -9.67 0.78
N LEU A 186 -33.72 -10.44 1.04
CA LEU A 186 -33.02 -11.23 0.05
C LEU A 186 -33.21 -12.74 0.34
N PRO A 187 -33.36 -13.59 -0.68
CA PRO A 187 -33.36 -13.23 -2.10
C PRO A 187 -34.53 -12.31 -2.42
N ALA A 188 -34.26 -11.29 -3.23
CA ALA A 188 -35.31 -10.42 -3.70
C ALA A 188 -36.35 -11.27 -4.41
N GLY A 189 -37.61 -11.09 -4.06
CA GLY A 189 -38.71 -11.63 -4.88
C GLY A 189 -38.62 -11.06 -6.29
N GLN A 190 -39.68 -11.12 -7.05
CA GLN A 190 -39.67 -10.67 -8.47
C GLN A 190 -39.46 -9.16 -8.68
N ALA A 191 -39.43 -8.35 -7.63
CA ALA A 191 -39.22 -6.88 -7.71
C ALA A 191 -37.76 -6.51 -7.52
N PRO A 192 -37.21 -5.55 -8.32
CA PRO A 192 -35.87 -5.04 -8.12
C PRO A 192 -35.74 -4.35 -6.76
N VAL A 193 -34.68 -4.65 -6.02
CA VAL A 193 -34.36 -4.03 -4.73
C VAL A 193 -33.36 -2.88 -4.99
N PRO A 194 -33.63 -1.66 -4.49
CA PRO A 194 -32.67 -0.59 -4.54
C PRO A 194 -31.39 -0.98 -3.80
N TRP A 195 -30.26 -0.80 -4.45
CA TRP A 195 -28.95 -1.20 -3.92
C TRP A 195 -28.01 -0.01 -3.83
N LEU A 196 -27.46 0.24 -2.63
CA LEU A 196 -26.36 1.16 -2.42
C LEU A 196 -25.05 0.35 -2.42
N ALA A 197 -24.20 0.64 -3.36
CA ALA A 197 -22.87 0.06 -3.43
C ALA A 197 -21.81 1.15 -3.48
N PHE A 198 -20.60 0.84 -3.04
CA PHE A 198 -19.47 1.71 -3.30
C PHE A 198 -19.28 1.86 -4.82
N ALA A 199 -19.08 3.08 -5.27
CA ALA A 199 -18.69 3.31 -6.64
C ALA A 199 -17.40 2.51 -6.91
N ARG A 200 -17.41 1.68 -7.96
CA ARG A 200 -16.15 1.14 -8.48
C ARG A 200 -15.34 2.35 -8.95
N THR A 201 -14.24 2.64 -8.31
CA THR A 201 -13.24 3.53 -8.89
C THR A 201 -12.80 2.84 -10.17
N LEU A 202 -13.21 3.42 -11.31
CA LEU A 202 -12.70 3.02 -12.61
C LEU A 202 -11.23 3.39 -12.61
N THR A 203 -10.37 2.42 -12.39
CA THR A 203 -8.92 2.49 -12.63
C THR A 203 -8.65 2.32 -14.12
#